data_ff23fa823e7fa500e27d562c7b518930
#
_entry.id   ff23fa823e7fa500e27d562c7b518930
#
_cell.length_a   1.000
_cell.length_b   1.000
_cell.length_c   1.000
_cell.angle_alpha   90.00
_cell.angle_beta   90.00
_cell.angle_gamma   90.00
#
_symmetry.space_group_name_H-M   'P 1'
#
loop_
_entity.id
_entity.type
_entity.pdbx_description
1 polymer ?
#
loop_
_entity_poly.entity_id
_entity_poly.type
_entity_poly.pdbx_seq_one_letter_code
_entity_poly.pdbx_strand_id
1 'polypeptide(L)'
;MKKLSLLLMITIVFTSCKHQNKESFSEIKTNLNSITEAEMENAVIYEVNIRQYSETGTFEAFTKDIPQLKELGVKIIWVMPIFPISETKRKATGGDFAYLIEDEKERAKMLGSYYAVSDFKKVNPEFGTLEDFRKMLKTAHDNGMYMILDWVPNHTGWDHAWLKTNPEYYTQNEKGEVIDPINPDTGESWGWADVADLNYDNNGMRQEMIQDMLYWVEEEGIDGFRCDVASAVPLDFWEEAIPKLRAKKKLFMLAEAEEPKLLKGNNLFDMAYGWERHHIFNE
;
A
#
# COMPACT_ATOMS: atom_id res chain seq x y z
N MET A 1 74.50 -4.73 35.48
CA MET A 1 73.53 -5.29 34.54
C MET A 1 72.11 -4.78 34.97
N LYS A 2 71.68 -3.71 34.33
CA LYS A 2 70.38 -3.11 34.64
C LYS A 2 69.32 -3.65 33.67
N LYS A 3 68.28 -4.32 34.19
CA LYS A 3 67.15 -4.81 33.41
C LYS A 3 66.17 -3.62 33.22
N LEU A 4 65.93 -3.28 31.97
CA LEU A 4 64.97 -2.27 31.56
C LEU A 4 63.60 -2.97 31.31
N SER A 5 62.62 -2.73 32.15
CA SER A 5 61.24 -3.20 31.97
C SER A 5 60.49 -2.22 31.07
N LEU A 6 60.06 -2.70 29.88
CA LEU A 6 59.24 -1.94 28.95
C LEU A 6 57.76 -2.16 29.31
N LEU A 7 57.13 -1.09 29.81
CA LEU A 7 55.71 -1.07 30.15
C LEU A 7 54.90 -0.71 28.87
N LEU A 8 54.19 -1.70 28.31
CA LEU A 8 53.30 -1.50 27.15
C LEU A 8 51.98 -0.97 27.61
N MET A 9 51.73 0.34 27.38
CA MET A 9 50.39 0.94 27.59
C MET A 9 49.48 0.60 26.43
N ILE A 10 48.48 -0.24 26.66
CA ILE A 10 47.39 -0.51 25.71
C ILE A 10 46.33 0.54 25.91
N THR A 11 46.22 1.46 24.96
CA THR A 11 45.11 2.44 24.89
C THR A 11 43.92 1.78 24.24
N ILE A 12 42.89 1.45 25.05
CA ILE A 12 41.61 0.97 24.56
C ILE A 12 40.82 2.18 24.10
N VAL A 13 40.68 2.33 22.78
CA VAL A 13 39.77 3.32 22.18
C VAL A 13 38.36 2.74 22.22
N PHE A 14 37.53 3.21 23.12
CA PHE A 14 36.09 2.95 23.09
C PHE A 14 35.47 3.75 21.93
N THR A 15 35.21 3.08 20.81
CA THR A 15 34.32 3.60 19.79
C THR A 15 32.90 3.54 20.32
N SER A 16 32.39 4.64 20.81
CA SER A 16 30.98 4.82 21.15
C SER A 16 30.19 4.81 19.84
N CYS A 17 29.58 3.67 19.50
CA CYS A 17 28.49 3.64 18.52
C CYS A 17 27.34 4.47 19.11
N LYS A 18 27.12 5.67 18.59
CA LYS A 18 25.86 6.38 18.77
C LYS A 18 24.77 5.51 18.14
N HIS A 19 24.01 4.80 18.97
CA HIS A 19 22.68 4.35 18.58
C HIS A 19 21.87 5.61 18.26
N GLN A 20 21.61 5.85 16.96
CA GLN A 20 20.51 6.72 16.59
C GLN A 20 19.24 5.97 17.02
N ASN A 21 18.60 6.46 18.09
CA ASN A 21 17.23 6.09 18.39
C ASN A 21 16.40 6.44 17.14
N LYS A 22 15.96 5.43 16.44
CA LYS A 22 14.81 5.56 15.53
C LYS A 22 13.61 5.78 16.44
N GLU A 23 13.22 7.03 16.65
CA GLU A 23 11.90 7.34 17.20
C GLU A 23 10.89 6.70 16.24
N SER A 24 10.14 5.72 16.71
CA SER A 24 9.04 5.16 15.95
C SER A 24 7.97 6.25 15.77
N PHE A 25 7.39 6.39 14.61
CA PHE A 25 6.35 7.38 14.33
C PHE A 25 5.12 7.22 15.25
N SER A 26 4.96 6.03 15.85
CA SER A 26 3.93 5.74 16.87
C SER A 26 4.02 6.65 18.11
N GLU A 27 5.14 7.35 18.35
CA GLU A 27 5.27 8.35 19.42
C GLU A 27 4.76 9.73 19.03
N ILE A 28 4.49 10.00 17.75
CA ILE A 28 3.81 11.21 17.32
C ILE A 28 2.32 11.04 17.65
N LYS A 29 1.94 11.35 18.89
CA LYS A 29 0.55 11.43 19.31
C LYS A 29 -0.18 12.43 18.41
N THR A 30 -0.85 11.94 17.41
CA THR A 30 -1.85 12.74 16.67
C THR A 30 -3.02 12.96 17.62
N ASN A 31 -3.51 14.18 17.72
CA ASN A 31 -4.70 14.51 18.51
C ASN A 31 -6.00 14.02 17.84
N LEU A 32 -5.88 13.27 16.74
CA LEU A 32 -7.03 12.76 16.00
C LEU A 32 -7.55 11.50 16.69
N ASN A 33 -8.80 11.53 17.13
CA ASN A 33 -9.49 10.34 17.64
C ASN A 33 -9.75 9.35 16.50
N SER A 34 -9.95 8.08 16.84
CA SER A 34 -10.40 7.09 15.85
C SER A 34 -11.72 7.52 15.23
N ILE A 35 -11.87 7.28 13.92
CA ILE A 35 -13.08 7.60 13.16
C ILE A 35 -14.32 6.93 13.80
N THR A 36 -15.41 7.66 13.92
CA THR A 36 -16.69 7.17 14.44
C THR A 36 -17.60 6.70 13.30
N GLU A 37 -18.60 5.86 13.60
CA GLU A 37 -19.61 5.44 12.61
C GLU A 37 -20.34 6.64 11.99
N ALA A 38 -20.76 7.60 12.82
CA ALA A 38 -21.42 8.81 12.33
C ALA A 38 -20.55 9.66 11.41
N GLU A 39 -19.22 9.69 11.65
CA GLU A 39 -18.29 10.35 10.73
C GLU A 39 -18.16 9.56 9.43
N MET A 40 -18.09 8.23 9.48
CA MET A 40 -18.01 7.38 8.28
C MET A 40 -19.26 7.55 7.40
N GLU A 41 -20.46 7.52 7.99
CA GLU A 41 -21.73 7.66 7.26
C GLU A 41 -21.88 9.01 6.51
N ASN A 42 -21.22 10.05 7.00
CA ASN A 42 -21.31 11.41 6.44
C ASN A 42 -20.00 11.89 5.81
N ALA A 43 -18.98 11.04 5.72
CA ALA A 43 -17.68 11.44 5.23
C ALA A 43 -17.69 11.73 3.73
N VAL A 44 -17.06 12.84 3.36
CA VAL A 44 -16.59 13.05 1.99
C VAL A 44 -15.23 12.39 1.87
N ILE A 45 -15.13 11.43 0.96
CA ILE A 45 -13.87 10.75 0.62
C ILE A 45 -13.28 11.46 -0.60
N TYR A 46 -12.02 11.89 -0.49
CA TYR A 46 -11.27 12.48 -1.60
C TYR A 46 -10.20 11.50 -2.06
N GLU A 47 -10.37 10.97 -3.26
CA GLU A 47 -9.35 10.14 -3.91
C GLU A 47 -8.25 11.03 -4.49
N VAL A 48 -6.99 10.70 -4.23
CA VAL A 48 -5.84 11.40 -4.76
C VAL A 48 -4.85 10.47 -5.45
N ASN A 49 -4.54 10.79 -6.71
CA ASN A 49 -3.42 10.22 -7.44
C ASN A 49 -2.22 11.18 -7.30
N ILE A 50 -1.23 10.81 -6.49
CA ILE A 50 -0.08 11.68 -6.18
C ILE A 50 0.67 12.10 -7.45
N ARG A 51 0.91 11.16 -8.37
CA ARG A 51 1.60 11.45 -9.65
C ARG A 51 0.89 12.49 -10.50
N GLN A 52 -0.45 12.45 -10.51
CA GLN A 52 -1.26 13.31 -11.39
C GLN A 52 -1.77 14.57 -10.70
N TYR A 53 -1.60 14.68 -9.40
CA TYR A 53 -2.15 15.79 -8.61
C TYR A 53 -1.51 17.13 -8.94
N SER A 54 -0.21 17.13 -9.21
CA SER A 54 0.56 18.34 -9.50
C SER A 54 1.58 18.09 -10.60
N GLU A 55 2.17 19.15 -11.11
CA GLU A 55 3.25 19.09 -12.10
C GLU A 55 4.45 18.25 -11.60
N THR A 56 4.76 18.33 -10.30
CA THR A 56 5.85 17.58 -9.70
C THR A 56 5.47 16.15 -9.30
N GLY A 57 4.19 15.84 -9.13
CA GLY A 57 3.69 14.51 -8.76
C GLY A 57 4.22 13.99 -7.42
N THR A 58 4.38 14.84 -6.40
CA THR A 58 5.04 14.47 -5.15
C THR A 58 4.13 14.60 -3.92
N PHE A 59 4.45 13.87 -2.85
CA PHE A 59 3.81 14.01 -1.54
C PHE A 59 3.88 15.45 -1.02
N GLU A 60 5.02 16.13 -1.21
CA GLU A 60 5.20 17.51 -0.77
C GLU A 60 4.21 18.47 -1.44
N ALA A 61 3.98 18.29 -2.74
CA ALA A 61 3.06 19.15 -3.48
C ALA A 61 1.62 18.97 -2.97
N PHE A 62 1.15 17.73 -2.81
CA PHE A 62 -0.17 17.45 -2.28
C PHE A 62 -0.34 17.91 -0.82
N THR A 63 0.70 17.75 0.01
CA THR A 63 0.68 18.16 1.43
C THR A 63 0.31 19.63 1.60
N LYS A 64 0.71 20.51 0.69
CA LYS A 64 0.44 21.95 0.76
C LYS A 64 -1.05 22.28 0.64
N ASP A 65 -1.80 21.45 -0.08
CA ASP A 65 -3.21 21.69 -0.39
C ASP A 65 -4.17 20.97 0.56
N ILE A 66 -3.67 20.12 1.46
CA ILE A 66 -4.49 19.42 2.47
C ILE A 66 -5.37 20.39 3.30
N PRO A 67 -4.90 21.57 3.75
CA PRO A 67 -5.79 22.52 4.46
C PRO A 67 -6.99 22.98 3.65
N GLN A 68 -6.86 23.11 2.31
CA GLN A 68 -7.97 23.49 1.43
C GLN A 68 -8.99 22.36 1.31
N LEU A 69 -8.58 21.10 1.33
CA LEU A 69 -9.50 19.95 1.33
C LEU A 69 -10.38 19.93 2.58
N LYS A 70 -9.84 20.33 3.72
CA LYS A 70 -10.62 20.54 4.95
C LYS A 70 -11.74 21.58 4.75
N GLU A 71 -11.44 22.70 4.12
CA GLU A 71 -12.42 23.75 3.84
C GLU A 71 -13.52 23.27 2.89
N LEU A 72 -13.21 22.34 1.99
CA LEU A 72 -14.17 21.66 1.10
C LEU A 72 -15.02 20.59 1.83
N GLY A 73 -14.75 20.32 3.10
CA GLY A 73 -15.47 19.33 3.90
C GLY A 73 -15.00 17.90 3.72
N VAL A 74 -13.80 17.68 3.15
CA VAL A 74 -13.20 16.36 3.05
C VAL A 74 -12.90 15.83 4.45
N LYS A 75 -13.27 14.59 4.70
CA LYS A 75 -13.02 13.91 5.99
C LYS A 75 -12.04 12.77 5.87
N ILE A 76 -12.03 12.07 4.75
CA ILE A 76 -11.14 10.95 4.47
C ILE A 76 -10.39 11.24 3.17
N ILE A 77 -9.07 11.14 3.22
CA ILE A 77 -8.20 11.17 2.05
C ILE A 77 -7.86 9.72 1.70
N TRP A 78 -8.29 9.26 0.54
CA TRP A 78 -7.86 7.99 -0.04
C TRP A 78 -6.72 8.24 -1.02
N VAL A 79 -5.53 7.76 -0.66
CA VAL A 79 -4.35 7.89 -1.50
C VAL A 79 -4.21 6.64 -2.36
N MET A 80 -4.26 6.80 -3.68
CA MET A 80 -3.98 5.73 -4.65
C MET A 80 -2.62 5.07 -4.36
N PRO A 81 -2.33 3.86 -4.90
CA PRO A 81 -1.14 3.12 -4.48
C PRO A 81 0.13 3.95 -4.52
N ILE A 82 0.83 3.99 -3.39
CA ILE A 82 2.06 4.78 -3.21
C ILE A 82 3.32 3.93 -3.29
N PHE A 83 3.18 2.65 -3.58
CA PHE A 83 4.27 1.67 -3.58
C PHE A 83 5.15 1.77 -4.82
N PRO A 84 6.41 1.29 -4.77
CA PRO A 84 7.24 1.19 -5.96
C PRO A 84 6.56 0.32 -7.03
N ILE A 85 6.66 0.75 -8.28
CA ILE A 85 6.02 0.09 -9.42
C ILE A 85 7.02 -0.86 -10.06
N SER A 86 6.55 -2.07 -10.42
CA SER A 86 7.33 -3.08 -11.13
C SER A 86 7.91 -2.53 -12.44
N GLU A 87 9.17 -2.87 -12.69
CA GLU A 87 9.84 -2.61 -13.97
C GLU A 87 9.72 -3.80 -14.93
N THR A 88 9.56 -5.01 -14.38
CA THR A 88 9.38 -6.23 -15.17
C THR A 88 7.96 -6.28 -15.72
N LYS A 89 7.83 -6.48 -17.02
CA LYS A 89 6.54 -6.43 -17.75
C LYS A 89 5.78 -5.12 -17.53
N ARG A 90 6.50 -4.01 -17.30
CA ARG A 90 5.89 -2.68 -17.11
C ARG A 90 5.02 -2.32 -18.30
N LYS A 91 3.78 -1.90 -18.06
CA LYS A 91 2.89 -1.41 -19.10
C LYS A 91 3.37 -0.09 -19.68
N ALA A 92 3.28 0.03 -21.00
CA ALA A 92 3.40 1.28 -21.74
C ALA A 92 2.03 1.92 -21.94
N THR A 93 2.03 3.19 -22.31
CA THR A 93 0.82 3.89 -22.78
C THR A 93 0.28 3.18 -24.03
N GLY A 94 -1.00 2.83 -24.01
CA GLY A 94 -1.65 2.12 -25.13
C GLY A 94 -1.79 0.60 -24.93
N GLY A 95 -1.26 0.06 -23.79
CA GLY A 95 -1.52 -1.33 -23.38
C GLY A 95 -0.41 -2.32 -23.68
N ASP A 96 0.57 -1.98 -24.51
CA ASP A 96 1.77 -2.79 -24.73
C ASP A 96 2.74 -2.74 -23.56
N PHE A 97 3.82 -3.53 -23.61
CA PHE A 97 4.87 -3.49 -22.61
C PHE A 97 5.97 -2.50 -22.97
N ALA A 98 6.50 -1.81 -21.96
CA ALA A 98 7.56 -0.82 -22.13
C ALA A 98 8.82 -1.40 -22.79
N TYR A 99 9.16 -2.68 -22.53
CA TYR A 99 10.34 -3.32 -23.11
C TYR A 99 10.26 -3.52 -24.63
N LEU A 100 9.06 -3.41 -25.23
CA LEU A 100 8.86 -3.47 -26.70
C LEU A 100 9.20 -2.15 -27.38
N ILE A 101 9.38 -1.06 -26.62
CA ILE A 101 9.75 0.25 -27.16
C ILE A 101 11.27 0.28 -27.38
N GLU A 102 11.69 0.39 -28.65
CA GLU A 102 13.11 0.40 -29.02
C GLU A 102 13.86 1.64 -28.54
N ASP A 103 13.23 2.83 -28.65
CA ASP A 103 13.81 4.08 -28.19
C ASP A 103 13.86 4.13 -26.66
N GLU A 104 15.07 4.18 -26.11
CA GLU A 104 15.30 4.20 -24.66
C GLU A 104 14.70 5.43 -23.97
N LYS A 105 14.66 6.57 -24.64
CA LYS A 105 14.10 7.81 -24.06
C LYS A 105 12.58 7.74 -24.00
N GLU A 106 11.95 7.16 -25.01
CA GLU A 106 10.50 6.92 -25.00
C GLU A 106 10.13 5.82 -24.01
N ARG A 107 10.91 4.75 -23.95
CA ARG A 107 10.73 3.68 -22.96
C ARG A 107 10.83 4.19 -21.51
N ALA A 108 11.77 5.07 -21.23
CA ALA A 108 11.97 5.67 -19.90
C ALA A 108 10.78 6.55 -19.44
N LYS A 109 9.92 6.99 -20.38
CA LYS A 109 8.70 7.73 -20.03
C LYS A 109 7.55 6.83 -19.58
N MET A 110 7.68 5.52 -19.76
CA MET A 110 6.64 4.55 -19.39
C MET A 110 6.72 4.25 -17.89
N LEU A 111 5.81 4.86 -17.15
CA LEU A 111 5.84 4.83 -15.67
C LEU A 111 5.12 3.60 -15.07
N GLY A 112 4.40 2.83 -15.89
CA GLY A 112 3.68 1.64 -15.47
C GLY A 112 2.43 1.91 -14.65
N SER A 113 1.79 0.81 -14.22
CA SER A 113 0.59 0.83 -13.40
C SER A 113 0.94 0.95 -11.92
N TYR A 114 0.25 1.81 -11.19
CA TYR A 114 0.35 1.91 -9.72
C TYR A 114 0.02 0.59 -9.01
N TYR A 115 -0.81 -0.23 -9.66
CA TYR A 115 -1.26 -1.52 -9.12
C TYR A 115 -0.26 -2.66 -9.36
N ALA A 116 0.81 -2.45 -10.14
CA ALA A 116 1.91 -3.41 -10.28
C ALA A 116 2.95 -3.21 -9.15
N VAL A 117 2.54 -3.52 -7.92
CA VAL A 117 3.33 -3.27 -6.71
C VAL A 117 4.56 -4.18 -6.64
N SER A 118 5.74 -3.62 -6.45
CA SER A 118 7.00 -4.37 -6.30
C SER A 118 7.48 -4.52 -4.86
N ASP A 119 6.96 -3.71 -3.93
CA ASP A 119 7.27 -3.80 -2.49
C ASP A 119 6.19 -3.10 -1.66
N PHE A 120 5.48 -3.84 -0.82
CA PHE A 120 4.37 -3.30 -0.02
C PHE A 120 4.80 -2.43 1.17
N LYS A 121 6.08 -2.44 1.56
CA LYS A 121 6.60 -1.69 2.72
C LYS A 121 7.40 -0.45 2.35
N LYS A 122 7.47 -0.12 1.08
CA LYS A 122 8.20 1.07 0.59
C LYS A 122 7.27 2.05 -0.10
N VAL A 123 7.65 3.31 -0.08
CA VAL A 123 7.02 4.33 -0.93
C VAL A 123 7.74 4.41 -2.27
N ASN A 124 7.00 4.75 -3.32
CA ASN A 124 7.57 5.01 -4.64
C ASN A 124 8.50 6.24 -4.56
N PRO A 125 9.78 6.10 -4.92
CA PRO A 125 10.74 7.20 -4.83
C PRO A 125 10.39 8.37 -5.77
N GLU A 126 9.56 8.17 -6.79
CA GLU A 126 9.04 9.25 -7.64
C GLU A 126 8.16 10.24 -6.86
N PHE A 127 7.49 9.79 -5.80
CA PHE A 127 6.59 10.62 -4.99
C PHE A 127 7.30 11.33 -3.84
N GLY A 128 8.51 10.90 -3.52
CA GLY A 128 9.33 11.40 -2.40
C GLY A 128 9.79 10.28 -1.48
N THR A 129 10.09 10.65 -0.25
CA THR A 129 10.58 9.73 0.80
C THR A 129 9.46 9.28 1.73
N LEU A 130 9.74 8.25 2.54
CA LEU A 130 8.83 7.85 3.62
C LEU A 130 8.59 8.99 4.62
N GLU A 131 9.59 9.85 4.85
CA GLU A 131 9.43 11.02 5.72
C GLU A 131 8.49 12.07 5.11
N ASP A 132 8.50 12.25 3.79
CA ASP A 132 7.54 13.12 3.10
C ASP A 132 6.11 12.56 3.22
N PHE A 133 5.94 11.23 3.11
CA PHE A 133 4.66 10.57 3.37
C PHE A 133 4.19 10.80 4.81
N ARG A 134 5.07 10.61 5.81
CA ARG A 134 4.76 10.85 7.23
C ARG A 134 4.33 12.29 7.48
N LYS A 135 4.99 13.25 6.85
CA LYS A 135 4.62 14.66 6.92
C LYS A 135 3.23 14.90 6.31
N MET A 136 2.93 14.26 5.19
CA MET A 136 1.61 14.33 4.54
C MET A 136 0.53 13.77 5.46
N LEU A 137 0.71 12.58 6.02
CA LEU A 137 -0.20 11.94 6.97
C LEU A 137 -0.42 12.80 8.21
N LYS A 138 0.67 13.31 8.80
CA LYS A 138 0.59 14.22 9.95
C LYS A 138 -0.21 15.48 9.60
N THR A 139 -0.01 16.06 8.43
CA THR A 139 -0.73 17.25 8.00
C THR A 139 -2.23 16.97 7.86
N ALA A 140 -2.62 15.80 7.34
CA ALA A 140 -4.01 15.38 7.30
C ALA A 140 -4.61 15.27 8.71
N HIS A 141 -3.92 14.60 9.63
CA HIS A 141 -4.34 14.44 11.01
C HIS A 141 -4.45 15.79 11.76
N ASP A 142 -3.48 16.69 11.60
CA ASP A 142 -3.50 18.03 12.21
C ASP A 142 -4.69 18.88 11.70
N ASN A 143 -5.20 18.57 10.51
CA ASN A 143 -6.39 19.18 9.94
C ASN A 143 -7.70 18.42 10.25
N GLY A 144 -7.65 17.36 11.05
CA GLY A 144 -8.81 16.57 11.47
C GLY A 144 -9.37 15.66 10.38
N MET A 145 -8.52 15.27 9.40
CA MET A 145 -8.84 14.34 8.34
C MET A 145 -8.12 13.02 8.53
N TYR A 146 -8.77 11.94 8.17
CA TYR A 146 -8.21 10.59 8.14
C TYR A 146 -7.54 10.31 6.79
N MET A 147 -6.55 9.42 6.77
CA MET A 147 -5.88 9.00 5.55
C MET A 147 -5.85 7.49 5.43
N ILE A 148 -6.38 6.98 4.33
CA ILE A 148 -6.36 5.55 3.99
C ILE A 148 -5.49 5.31 2.76
N LEU A 149 -4.87 4.14 2.71
CA LEU A 149 -4.08 3.72 1.56
C LEU A 149 -4.87 2.79 0.64
N ASP A 150 -4.64 2.94 -0.65
CA ASP A 150 -5.05 1.93 -1.61
C ASP A 150 -4.17 0.70 -1.45
N TRP A 151 -4.78 -0.44 -1.17
CA TRP A 151 -4.13 -1.71 -0.97
C TRP A 151 -4.43 -2.67 -2.10
N VAL A 152 -3.40 -3.29 -2.66
CA VAL A 152 -3.50 -4.17 -3.83
C VAL A 152 -3.32 -5.63 -3.39
N PRO A 153 -4.37 -6.31 -2.90
CA PRO A 153 -4.22 -7.63 -2.28
C PRO A 153 -4.22 -8.77 -3.29
N ASN A 154 -4.76 -8.58 -4.49
CA ASN A 154 -5.00 -9.66 -5.45
C ASN A 154 -3.74 -10.13 -6.18
N HIS A 155 -2.75 -9.25 -6.36
CA HIS A 155 -1.58 -9.51 -7.20
C HIS A 155 -0.39 -8.63 -6.81
N THR A 156 0.78 -8.92 -7.38
CA THR A 156 1.98 -8.07 -7.29
C THR A 156 2.56 -7.81 -8.67
N GLY A 157 3.49 -6.87 -8.78
CA GLY A 157 4.34 -6.75 -9.95
C GLY A 157 5.29 -7.95 -10.12
N TRP A 158 5.79 -8.17 -11.34
CA TRP A 158 6.63 -9.32 -11.69
C TRP A 158 8.07 -9.30 -11.13
N ASP A 159 8.47 -8.27 -10.44
CA ASP A 159 9.75 -8.17 -9.74
C ASP A 159 9.62 -8.08 -8.21
N HIS A 160 8.42 -8.31 -7.68
CA HIS A 160 8.22 -8.41 -6.25
C HIS A 160 9.13 -9.50 -5.64
N ALA A 161 9.70 -9.21 -4.46
CA ALA A 161 10.68 -10.10 -3.84
C ALA A 161 10.15 -11.52 -3.63
N TRP A 162 8.87 -11.67 -3.33
CA TRP A 162 8.23 -12.98 -3.11
C TRP A 162 8.34 -13.93 -4.32
N LEU A 163 8.36 -13.42 -5.54
CA LEU A 163 8.53 -14.26 -6.73
C LEU A 163 9.85 -15.06 -6.72
N LYS A 164 10.87 -14.53 -6.05
CA LYS A 164 12.18 -15.19 -5.93
C LYS A 164 12.33 -15.99 -4.63
N THR A 165 11.76 -15.48 -3.53
CA THR A 165 11.92 -16.08 -2.20
C THR A 165 10.88 -17.16 -1.90
N ASN A 166 9.66 -16.98 -2.40
CA ASN A 166 8.48 -17.79 -2.09
C ASN A 166 7.58 -17.93 -3.32
N PRO A 167 8.05 -18.56 -4.42
CA PRO A 167 7.26 -18.67 -5.65
C PRO A 167 5.93 -19.41 -5.46
N GLU A 168 5.80 -20.21 -4.40
CA GLU A 168 4.56 -20.87 -3.99
C GLU A 168 3.48 -19.91 -3.44
N TYR A 169 3.82 -18.63 -3.22
CA TYR A 169 2.86 -17.58 -2.88
C TYR A 169 2.03 -17.14 -4.07
N TYR A 170 2.37 -17.61 -5.26
CA TYR A 170 1.71 -17.25 -6.50
C TYR A 170 0.96 -18.42 -7.11
N THR A 171 -0.13 -18.12 -7.78
CA THR A 171 -0.87 -19.10 -8.58
C THR A 171 -0.01 -19.57 -9.75
N GLN A 172 0.05 -20.88 -9.94
CA GLN A 172 0.86 -21.52 -10.97
C GLN A 172 -0.02 -22.38 -11.86
N ASN A 173 0.33 -22.43 -13.14
CA ASN A 173 -0.28 -23.34 -14.08
C ASN A 173 0.23 -24.78 -13.92
N GLU A 174 -0.28 -25.72 -14.70
CA GLU A 174 0.10 -27.14 -14.66
C GLU A 174 1.61 -27.40 -14.94
N LYS A 175 2.31 -26.42 -15.51
CA LYS A 175 3.76 -26.49 -15.77
C LYS A 175 4.60 -25.90 -14.63
N GLY A 176 3.95 -25.36 -13.58
CA GLY A 176 4.62 -24.67 -12.48
C GLY A 176 5.06 -23.24 -12.81
N GLU A 177 4.51 -22.64 -13.87
CA GLU A 177 4.78 -21.26 -14.23
C GLU A 177 3.77 -20.33 -13.53
N VAL A 178 4.25 -19.26 -12.91
CA VAL A 178 3.40 -18.22 -12.32
C VAL A 178 2.58 -17.54 -13.42
N ILE A 179 1.32 -17.30 -13.14
CA ILE A 179 0.36 -16.70 -14.09
C ILE A 179 -0.09 -15.31 -13.67
N ASP A 180 -0.68 -14.57 -14.58
CA ASP A 180 -1.42 -13.34 -14.32
C ASP A 180 -2.79 -13.64 -13.69
N PRO A 181 -3.46 -12.64 -13.08
CA PRO A 181 -4.73 -12.84 -12.39
C PRO A 181 -5.82 -13.43 -13.27
N ILE A 182 -6.52 -14.39 -12.69
CA ILE A 182 -7.63 -15.10 -13.33
C ILE A 182 -8.98 -14.65 -12.75
N ASN A 183 -10.00 -14.67 -13.58
CA ASN A 183 -11.37 -14.49 -13.14
C ASN A 183 -11.80 -15.73 -12.33
N PRO A 184 -12.16 -15.61 -11.06
CA PRO A 184 -12.50 -16.75 -10.21
C PRO A 184 -13.77 -17.50 -10.68
N ASP A 185 -14.66 -16.83 -11.43
CA ASP A 185 -15.91 -17.43 -11.92
C ASP A 185 -15.71 -18.21 -13.22
N THR A 186 -14.77 -17.78 -14.08
CA THR A 186 -14.55 -18.41 -15.41
C THR A 186 -13.27 -19.21 -15.51
N GLY A 187 -12.28 -18.93 -14.63
CA GLY A 187 -10.93 -19.48 -14.70
C GLY A 187 -10.07 -18.90 -15.83
N GLU A 188 -10.57 -17.89 -16.54
CA GLU A 188 -9.83 -17.23 -17.62
C GLU A 188 -9.04 -16.03 -17.10
N SER A 189 -7.90 -15.70 -17.75
CA SER A 189 -7.11 -14.51 -17.43
C SER A 189 -7.94 -13.23 -17.61
N TRP A 190 -7.80 -12.29 -16.66
CA TRP A 190 -8.30 -10.92 -16.81
C TRP A 190 -7.55 -10.10 -17.87
N GLY A 191 -6.43 -10.62 -18.38
CA GLY A 191 -5.54 -9.90 -19.30
C GLY A 191 -4.65 -8.87 -18.60
N TRP A 192 -4.48 -8.98 -17.28
CA TRP A 192 -3.60 -8.09 -16.50
C TRP A 192 -2.17 -8.64 -16.51
N ALA A 193 -1.59 -8.75 -17.69
CA ALA A 193 -0.32 -9.42 -17.90
C ALA A 193 0.91 -8.72 -17.28
N ASP A 194 0.76 -7.52 -16.75
CA ASP A 194 1.79 -6.75 -16.04
C ASP A 194 1.92 -7.11 -14.54
N VAL A 195 1.04 -7.98 -14.04
CA VAL A 195 1.03 -8.41 -12.63
C VAL A 195 0.94 -9.94 -12.51
N ALA A 196 1.33 -10.45 -11.34
CA ALA A 196 1.36 -11.87 -11.00
C ALA A 196 0.32 -12.19 -9.93
N ASP A 197 -0.48 -13.22 -10.15
CA ASP A 197 -1.59 -13.62 -9.29
C ASP A 197 -1.14 -14.23 -7.98
N LEU A 198 -1.75 -13.82 -6.85
CA LEU A 198 -1.43 -14.34 -5.52
C LEU A 198 -2.28 -15.56 -5.16
N ASN A 199 -1.62 -16.59 -4.66
CA ASN A 199 -2.25 -17.84 -4.24
C ASN A 199 -2.77 -17.75 -2.81
N TYR A 200 -4.04 -17.50 -2.63
CA TYR A 200 -4.70 -17.41 -1.33
C TYR A 200 -4.91 -18.77 -0.62
N ASP A 201 -4.66 -19.90 -1.29
CA ASP A 201 -4.60 -21.20 -0.62
C ASP A 201 -3.31 -21.37 0.19
N ASN A 202 -2.29 -20.53 -0.06
CA ASN A 202 -1.05 -20.53 0.68
C ASN A 202 -1.16 -19.69 1.96
N ASN A 203 -1.18 -20.35 3.11
CA ASN A 203 -1.29 -19.67 4.40
C ASN A 203 -0.07 -18.77 4.71
N GLY A 204 1.13 -19.12 4.24
CA GLY A 204 2.33 -18.29 4.40
C GLY A 204 2.17 -16.93 3.72
N MET A 205 1.68 -16.92 2.47
CA MET A 205 1.36 -15.70 1.73
C MET A 205 0.32 -14.85 2.48
N ARG A 206 -0.78 -15.45 2.96
CA ARG A 206 -1.82 -14.74 3.71
C ARG A 206 -1.25 -14.04 4.96
N GLN A 207 -0.41 -14.74 5.73
CA GLN A 207 0.20 -14.16 6.93
C GLN A 207 1.16 -13.01 6.58
N GLU A 208 1.98 -13.14 5.54
CA GLU A 208 2.89 -12.10 5.12
C GLU A 208 2.12 -10.86 4.63
N MET A 209 1.06 -11.04 3.83
CA MET A 209 0.16 -9.96 3.41
C MET A 209 -0.43 -9.21 4.61
N ILE A 210 -0.88 -9.93 5.64
CA ILE A 210 -1.41 -9.32 6.88
C ILE A 210 -0.30 -8.55 7.61
N GLN A 211 0.93 -9.06 7.67
CA GLN A 211 2.05 -8.37 8.31
C GLN A 211 2.42 -7.09 7.56
N ASP A 212 2.35 -7.09 6.23
CA ASP A 212 2.61 -5.90 5.43
C ASP A 212 1.53 -4.83 5.65
N MET A 213 0.26 -5.23 5.78
CA MET A 213 -0.82 -4.31 6.18
C MET A 213 -0.62 -3.77 7.61
N LEU A 214 -0.25 -4.64 8.56
CA LEU A 214 0.02 -4.25 9.94
C LEU A 214 1.15 -3.23 10.05
N TYR A 215 2.19 -3.33 9.22
CA TYR A 215 3.28 -2.35 9.18
C TYR A 215 2.73 -0.92 8.99
N TRP A 216 1.84 -0.71 8.04
CA TRP A 216 1.26 0.62 7.78
C TRP A 216 0.36 1.11 8.90
N VAL A 217 -0.32 0.19 9.60
CA VAL A 217 -1.19 0.53 10.74
C VAL A 217 -0.39 0.85 12.00
N GLU A 218 0.62 0.01 12.33
CA GLU A 218 1.34 0.09 13.61
C GLU A 218 2.53 1.05 13.54
N GLU A 219 3.31 1.02 12.44
CA GLU A 219 4.53 1.81 12.33
C GLU A 219 4.27 3.18 11.70
N GLU A 220 3.41 3.25 10.69
CA GLU A 220 3.15 4.50 9.98
C GLU A 220 1.85 5.20 10.43
N GLY A 221 0.92 4.48 11.07
CA GLY A 221 -0.23 5.07 11.75
C GLY A 221 -1.37 5.50 10.83
N ILE A 222 -1.51 4.93 9.63
CA ILE A 222 -2.63 5.20 8.73
C ILE A 222 -3.99 4.82 9.34
N ASP A 223 -5.08 5.31 8.77
CA ASP A 223 -6.41 5.18 9.34
C ASP A 223 -7.26 4.10 8.66
N GLY A 224 -6.71 3.38 7.70
CA GLY A 224 -7.39 2.29 7.03
C GLY A 224 -6.92 2.04 5.61
N PHE A 225 -7.73 1.27 4.88
CA PHE A 225 -7.42 0.86 3.51
C PHE A 225 -8.64 0.96 2.61
N ARG A 226 -8.42 1.33 1.36
CA ARG A 226 -9.26 0.95 0.24
C ARG A 226 -8.63 -0.29 -0.38
N CYS A 227 -9.36 -1.38 -0.43
CA CYS A 227 -8.83 -2.63 -0.96
C CYS A 227 -9.28 -2.82 -2.40
N ASP A 228 -8.30 -2.85 -3.29
CA ASP A 228 -8.45 -3.07 -4.72
C ASP A 228 -9.02 -4.46 -5.00
N VAL A 229 -9.96 -4.56 -5.94
CA VAL A 229 -10.65 -5.81 -6.34
C VAL A 229 -10.98 -6.73 -5.18
N ALA A 230 -11.53 -6.18 -4.09
CA ALA A 230 -11.73 -6.89 -2.82
C ALA A 230 -12.59 -8.15 -2.94
N SER A 231 -13.47 -8.22 -3.95
CA SER A 231 -14.31 -9.40 -4.23
C SER A 231 -13.56 -10.57 -4.85
N ALA A 232 -12.42 -10.32 -5.51
CA ALA A 232 -11.58 -11.38 -6.06
C ALA A 232 -10.73 -12.08 -4.98
N VAL A 233 -10.57 -11.43 -3.82
CA VAL A 233 -9.87 -12.02 -2.67
C VAL A 233 -10.85 -12.83 -1.82
N PRO A 234 -10.49 -14.06 -1.38
CA PRO A 234 -11.37 -14.91 -0.60
C PRO A 234 -11.92 -14.25 0.66
N LEU A 235 -13.21 -14.44 0.93
CA LEU A 235 -13.89 -13.83 2.07
C LEU A 235 -13.23 -14.21 3.41
N ASP A 236 -12.82 -15.45 3.57
CA ASP A 236 -12.17 -15.95 4.79
C ASP A 236 -10.82 -15.29 5.06
N PHE A 237 -10.12 -14.80 4.03
CA PHE A 237 -8.95 -13.94 4.24
C PHE A 237 -9.35 -12.62 4.91
N TRP A 238 -10.41 -11.96 4.45
CA TRP A 238 -10.89 -10.73 5.07
C TRP A 238 -11.39 -10.95 6.50
N GLU A 239 -12.06 -12.08 6.74
CA GLU A 239 -12.50 -12.50 8.08
C GLU A 239 -11.33 -12.74 9.04
N GLU A 240 -10.16 -13.09 8.53
CA GLU A 240 -8.93 -13.22 9.29
C GLU A 240 -8.19 -11.88 9.43
N ALA A 241 -7.98 -11.16 8.33
CA ALA A 241 -7.12 -9.97 8.26
C ALA A 241 -7.72 -8.78 9.02
N ILE A 242 -8.97 -8.41 8.71
CA ILE A 242 -9.58 -7.18 9.24
C ILE A 242 -9.68 -7.17 10.77
N PRO A 243 -10.10 -8.26 11.46
CA PRO A 243 -10.06 -8.29 12.92
C PRO A 243 -8.66 -8.11 13.51
N LYS A 244 -7.61 -8.69 12.88
CA LYS A 244 -6.23 -8.53 13.33
C LYS A 244 -5.76 -7.07 13.21
N LEU A 245 -6.09 -6.42 12.11
CA LEU A 245 -5.79 -5.00 11.87
C LEU A 245 -6.52 -4.12 12.89
N ARG A 246 -7.83 -4.34 13.08
CA ARG A 246 -8.67 -3.57 14.02
C ARG A 246 -8.32 -3.81 15.49
N ALA A 247 -7.68 -4.92 15.82
CA ALA A 247 -7.16 -5.16 17.16
C ALA A 247 -6.04 -4.15 17.53
N LYS A 248 -5.39 -3.51 16.55
CA LYS A 248 -4.35 -2.51 16.77
C LYS A 248 -4.89 -1.08 16.80
N LYS A 249 -5.81 -0.77 15.87
CA LYS A 249 -6.42 0.55 15.72
C LYS A 249 -7.80 0.39 15.09
N LYS A 250 -8.78 1.20 15.48
CA LYS A 250 -10.03 1.31 14.73
C LYS A 250 -9.73 1.90 13.35
N LEU A 251 -10.05 1.16 12.29
CA LEU A 251 -9.75 1.50 10.90
C LEU A 251 -11.02 1.68 10.09
N PHE A 252 -10.93 2.53 9.07
CA PHE A 252 -11.92 2.61 8.01
C PHE A 252 -11.50 1.71 6.85
N MET A 253 -12.36 0.74 6.51
CA MET A 253 -12.11 -0.25 5.47
C MET A 253 -13.10 -0.06 4.32
N LEU A 254 -12.61 0.30 3.15
CA LEU A 254 -13.38 0.48 1.92
C LEU A 254 -13.08 -0.63 0.93
N ALA A 255 -14.11 -1.38 0.52
CA ALA A 255 -13.97 -2.42 -0.51
C ALA A 255 -14.26 -1.86 -1.89
N GLU A 256 -13.36 -2.09 -2.85
CA GLU A 256 -13.74 -2.03 -4.26
C GLU A 256 -14.49 -3.30 -4.63
N ALA A 257 -15.78 -3.29 -4.38
CA ALA A 257 -16.70 -4.41 -4.57
C ALA A 257 -18.15 -3.92 -4.40
N GLU A 258 -19.12 -4.70 -4.85
CA GLU A 258 -20.55 -4.47 -4.57
C GLU A 258 -21.18 -5.59 -3.75
N GLU A 259 -20.46 -6.67 -3.50
CA GLU A 259 -20.99 -7.88 -2.87
C GLU A 259 -21.35 -7.64 -1.40
N PRO A 260 -22.66 -7.78 -1.04
CA PRO A 260 -23.11 -7.57 0.33
C PRO A 260 -22.42 -8.46 1.37
N LYS A 261 -21.84 -9.61 0.96
CA LYS A 261 -21.11 -10.50 1.85
C LYS A 261 -19.90 -9.84 2.51
N LEU A 262 -19.27 -8.85 1.84
CA LEU A 262 -18.13 -8.10 2.36
C LEU A 262 -18.52 -7.06 3.42
N LEU A 263 -19.79 -6.64 3.42
CA LEU A 263 -20.36 -5.68 4.39
C LEU A 263 -21.09 -6.38 5.54
N LYS A 264 -21.58 -7.61 5.32
CA LYS A 264 -22.41 -8.34 6.27
C LYS A 264 -21.59 -9.16 7.25
N GLY A 265 -21.92 -9.02 8.53
CA GLY A 265 -21.36 -9.80 9.62
C GLY A 265 -20.11 -9.14 10.21
N ASN A 266 -19.71 -9.63 11.26
CA ASN A 266 -18.55 -9.42 12.14
C ASN A 266 -17.47 -8.39 11.77
N ASN A 267 -17.85 -7.12 11.50
CA ASN A 267 -16.89 -6.03 11.34
C ASN A 267 -15.88 -6.23 10.18
N LEU A 268 -16.37 -6.58 8.98
CA LEU A 268 -15.54 -6.61 7.78
C LEU A 268 -15.36 -5.17 7.22
N PHE A 269 -15.72 -4.94 5.96
CA PHE A 269 -15.62 -3.59 5.39
C PHE A 269 -16.71 -2.67 5.92
N ASP A 270 -16.39 -1.40 6.13
CA ASP A 270 -17.35 -0.37 6.56
C ASP A 270 -18.18 0.12 5.38
N MET A 271 -17.58 0.20 4.20
CA MET A 271 -18.22 0.61 2.95
C MET A 271 -17.74 -0.20 1.76
N ALA A 272 -18.58 -0.22 0.73
CA ALA A 272 -18.27 -0.77 -0.59
C ALA A 272 -18.85 0.18 -1.67
N TYR A 273 -18.44 -0.04 -2.90
CA TYR A 273 -18.91 0.75 -4.04
C TYR A 273 -20.36 0.40 -4.38
N GLY A 274 -21.05 1.33 -5.01
CA GLY A 274 -22.42 1.14 -5.53
C GLY A 274 -22.41 1.28 -7.05
N TRP A 275 -21.76 0.37 -7.77
CA TRP A 275 -21.63 0.43 -9.22
C TRP A 275 -22.98 0.38 -9.93
N GLU A 276 -23.90 -0.51 -9.50
CA GLU A 276 -25.25 -0.61 -10.05
C GLU A 276 -25.99 0.73 -9.91
N ARG A 277 -25.91 1.36 -8.73
CA ARG A 277 -26.52 2.68 -8.50
C ARG A 277 -25.87 3.74 -9.39
N HIS A 278 -24.55 3.72 -9.55
CA HIS A 278 -23.83 4.63 -10.44
C HIS A 278 -24.30 4.50 -11.88
N HIS A 279 -24.49 3.27 -12.39
CA HIS A 279 -24.99 3.02 -13.74
C HIS A 279 -26.42 3.58 -13.91
N ILE A 280 -27.33 3.32 -12.97
CA ILE A 280 -28.70 3.80 -13.01
C ILE A 280 -28.79 5.34 -13.11
N PHE A 281 -27.86 6.07 -12.48
CA PHE A 281 -27.85 7.53 -12.53
C PHE A 281 -27.20 8.11 -13.78
N ASN A 282 -26.47 7.33 -14.55
CA ASN A 282 -25.76 7.79 -15.74
C ASN A 282 -26.33 7.26 -17.07
N GLU A 283 -27.39 6.44 -17.02
CA GLU A 283 -28.25 6.05 -18.17
C GLU A 283 -29.44 7.01 -18.34
#